data_cc97c4e42a1365e71a44ac2fe8e214a7
#
_entry.id   cc97c4e42a1365e71a44ac2fe8e214a7
#
_cell.length_a   1.000
_cell.length_b   1.000
_cell.length_c   1.000
_cell.angle_alpha   90.00
_cell.angle_beta   90.00
_cell.angle_gamma   90.00
#
_symmetry.space_group_name_H-M   'P 1'
#
loop_
_entity.id
_entity.type
_entity.pdbx_description
1 polymer ?
#
loop_
_entity_poly.entity_id
_entity_poly.type
_entity_poly.pdbx_seq_one_letter_code
_entity_poly.pdbx_strand_id
1 'polypeptide(L)'
;MERIQVLLVTGKVTEEHQFRVTNEKLRTLLESTGRFYVTITEEGRNLTPEYLAPYDVILLHYDGKSWPTDKAVRLGETTENSFYQFAAEGKGIVFYHSTAWVDEDWPDEWRKLMGGYVTMMDGRRAPADDLIIKTSDPEHAICKDVKKEWMAVIEDLFTPVHFHPESKVHVLQSVYDDILYYQELFDKGLFPPKHHPVHIPEGKLENMAGVNQDTPVMWTNEYGKGRVFVTTIGHGPGTWERFSFITLFVRGVEWAATGAVTLNAPDRSGDNRLKQWPYY
;
A
#
# COMPACT_ATOMS: atom_id res chain seq x y z
N MET A 1 14.44 -19.48 -13.52
CA MET A 1 13.35 -19.57 -12.51
C MET A 1 12.04 -19.29 -13.21
N GLU A 2 10.99 -19.97 -12.84
CA GLU A 2 9.64 -19.69 -13.30
C GLU A 2 9.20 -18.30 -12.81
N ARG A 3 8.47 -17.56 -13.65
CA ARG A 3 8.00 -16.22 -13.27
C ARG A 3 6.82 -16.32 -12.31
N ILE A 4 6.81 -15.46 -11.32
CA ILE A 4 5.68 -15.29 -10.39
C ILE A 4 4.49 -14.71 -11.14
N GLN A 5 3.33 -15.37 -11.07
CA GLN A 5 2.09 -14.94 -11.69
C GLN A 5 1.37 -13.96 -10.77
N VAL A 6 1.25 -12.71 -11.20
CA VAL A 6 0.59 -11.63 -10.45
C VAL A 6 -0.74 -11.30 -11.08
N LEU A 7 -1.82 -11.31 -10.30
CA LEU A 7 -3.09 -10.71 -10.70
C LEU A 7 -3.21 -9.32 -10.06
N LEU A 8 -3.13 -8.26 -10.85
CA LEU A 8 -3.42 -6.91 -10.40
C LEU A 8 -4.91 -6.64 -10.57
N VAL A 9 -5.61 -6.49 -9.46
CA VAL A 9 -7.05 -6.21 -9.40
C VAL A 9 -7.28 -4.73 -9.15
N THR A 10 -8.08 -4.08 -10.00
CA THR A 10 -8.35 -2.65 -9.98
C THR A 10 -9.77 -2.34 -10.46
N GLY A 11 -10.04 -1.11 -10.90
CA GLY A 11 -11.28 -0.71 -11.59
C GLY A 11 -12.11 0.33 -10.85
N LYS A 12 -12.06 0.35 -9.52
CA LYS A 12 -12.65 1.43 -8.71
C LYS A 12 -11.62 1.95 -7.74
N VAL A 13 -11.02 3.04 -8.14
CA VAL A 13 -10.05 3.82 -7.37
C VAL A 13 -10.47 5.27 -7.51
N THR A 14 -10.31 6.08 -6.47
CA THR A 14 -10.62 7.50 -6.49
C THR A 14 -9.98 8.20 -7.70
N GLU A 15 -10.68 9.17 -8.28
CA GLU A 15 -10.23 9.85 -9.51
C GLU A 15 -8.88 10.55 -9.38
N GLU A 16 -8.50 10.93 -8.17
CA GLU A 16 -7.17 11.50 -7.86
C GLU A 16 -6.04 10.51 -8.18
N HIS A 17 -6.34 9.21 -8.15
CA HIS A 17 -5.41 8.17 -8.52
C HIS A 17 -5.71 7.74 -9.97
N GLN A 18 -4.96 8.23 -10.92
CA GLN A 18 -5.08 7.81 -12.33
C GLN A 18 -4.72 6.32 -12.46
N PHE A 19 -5.61 5.45 -11.96
CA PHE A 19 -5.32 4.04 -11.68
C PHE A 19 -4.76 3.28 -12.90
N ARG A 20 -5.16 3.62 -14.13
CA ARG A 20 -4.59 2.99 -15.32
C ARG A 20 -3.12 3.33 -15.52
N VAL A 21 -2.74 4.59 -15.28
CA VAL A 21 -1.33 5.02 -15.34
C VAL A 21 -0.53 4.36 -14.24
N THR A 22 -1.05 4.37 -13.02
CA THR A 22 -0.44 3.72 -11.85
C THR A 22 -0.25 2.23 -12.10
N ASN A 23 -1.28 1.52 -12.56
CA ASN A 23 -1.23 0.08 -12.75
C ASN A 23 -0.24 -0.34 -13.84
N GLU A 24 -0.16 0.42 -14.96
CA GLU A 24 0.86 0.20 -15.99
C GLU A 24 2.28 0.45 -15.46
N LYS A 25 2.45 1.44 -14.60
CA LYS A 25 3.74 1.67 -13.93
C LYS A 25 4.10 0.51 -13.01
N LEU A 26 3.17 0.06 -12.16
CA LEU A 26 3.39 -1.09 -11.25
C LEU A 26 3.73 -2.36 -12.05
N ARG A 27 2.99 -2.63 -13.13
CA ARG A 27 3.31 -3.73 -14.05
C ARG A 27 4.72 -3.61 -14.58
N THR A 28 5.08 -2.44 -15.10
CA THR A 28 6.42 -2.18 -15.64
C THR A 28 7.50 -2.41 -14.58
N LEU A 29 7.32 -1.91 -13.36
CA LEU A 29 8.27 -2.12 -12.26
C LEU A 29 8.48 -3.60 -11.95
N LEU A 30 7.41 -4.38 -11.88
CA LEU A 30 7.48 -5.81 -11.61
C LEU A 30 8.11 -6.58 -12.77
N GLU A 31 7.60 -6.43 -14.00
CA GLU A 31 8.05 -7.19 -15.17
C GLU A 31 9.48 -6.84 -15.59
N SER A 32 9.94 -5.59 -15.36
CA SER A 32 11.32 -5.18 -15.66
C SER A 32 12.37 -5.97 -14.87
N THR A 33 12.00 -6.54 -13.72
CA THR A 33 12.88 -7.42 -12.95
C THR A 33 13.13 -8.78 -13.63
N GLY A 34 12.32 -9.14 -14.62
CA GLY A 34 12.30 -10.48 -15.22
C GLY A 34 11.71 -11.58 -14.31
N ARG A 35 11.32 -11.24 -13.07
CA ARG A 35 10.85 -12.19 -12.06
C ARG A 35 9.34 -12.41 -12.11
N PHE A 36 8.57 -11.45 -12.64
CA PHE A 36 7.11 -11.46 -12.61
C PHE A 36 6.49 -11.48 -14.00
N TYR A 37 5.25 -11.94 -14.07
CA TYR A 37 4.32 -11.75 -15.16
C TYR A 37 3.01 -11.20 -14.58
N VAL A 38 2.53 -10.05 -15.08
CA VAL A 38 1.41 -9.33 -14.49
C VAL A 38 0.21 -9.31 -15.41
N THR A 39 -0.90 -9.88 -14.95
CA THR A 39 -2.22 -9.75 -15.57
C THR A 39 -3.00 -8.68 -14.83
N ILE A 40 -3.61 -7.74 -15.55
CA ILE A 40 -4.45 -6.69 -14.96
C ILE A 40 -5.93 -6.99 -15.25
N THR A 41 -6.77 -6.89 -14.23
CA THR A 41 -8.22 -6.90 -14.37
C THR A 41 -8.86 -5.66 -13.76
N GLU A 42 -9.71 -4.98 -14.52
CA GLU A 42 -10.52 -3.84 -14.04
C GLU A 42 -11.88 -4.30 -13.49
N GLU A 43 -12.18 -5.59 -13.55
CA GLU A 43 -13.37 -6.19 -12.93
C GLU A 43 -12.93 -7.07 -11.77
N GLY A 44 -13.15 -6.57 -10.56
CA GLY A 44 -12.78 -7.27 -9.33
C GLY A 44 -13.90 -8.12 -8.74
N ARG A 45 -15.12 -8.12 -9.33
CA ARG A 45 -16.26 -8.89 -8.81
C ARG A 45 -16.29 -10.30 -9.37
N ASN A 46 -16.84 -11.23 -8.60
CA ASN A 46 -17.00 -12.63 -8.98
C ASN A 46 -15.70 -13.36 -9.38
N LEU A 47 -14.58 -12.96 -8.78
CA LEU A 47 -13.33 -13.69 -8.90
C LEU A 47 -13.40 -14.96 -8.05
N THR A 48 -13.58 -16.11 -8.72
CA THR A 48 -13.72 -17.42 -8.04
C THR A 48 -12.36 -18.03 -7.71
N PRO A 49 -12.30 -19.04 -6.81
CA PRO A 49 -11.05 -19.76 -6.54
C PRO A 49 -10.40 -20.36 -7.79
N GLU A 50 -11.23 -20.88 -8.74
CA GLU A 50 -10.72 -21.44 -10.00
C GLU A 50 -10.08 -20.37 -10.88
N TYR A 51 -10.66 -19.17 -10.93
CA TYR A 51 -10.07 -18.02 -11.65
C TYR A 51 -8.73 -17.61 -11.03
N LEU A 52 -8.64 -17.65 -9.70
CA LEU A 52 -7.44 -17.25 -8.97
C LEU A 52 -6.35 -18.32 -8.95
N ALA A 53 -6.68 -19.58 -9.20
CA ALA A 53 -5.75 -20.72 -9.07
C ALA A 53 -4.41 -20.56 -9.80
N PRO A 54 -4.34 -19.97 -11.03
CA PRO A 54 -3.08 -19.81 -11.76
C PRO A 54 -2.12 -18.78 -11.16
N TYR A 55 -2.59 -17.92 -10.26
CA TYR A 55 -1.79 -16.83 -9.72
C TYR A 55 -1.09 -17.23 -8.42
N ASP A 56 0.07 -16.62 -8.16
CA ASP A 56 0.86 -16.80 -6.95
C ASP A 56 0.60 -15.68 -5.94
N VAL A 57 0.23 -14.50 -6.46
CA VAL A 57 -0.04 -13.30 -5.66
C VAL A 57 -1.10 -12.42 -6.30
N ILE A 58 -1.96 -11.86 -5.47
CA ILE A 58 -2.94 -10.83 -5.86
C ILE A 58 -2.39 -9.48 -5.40
N LEU A 59 -2.30 -8.52 -6.32
CA LEU A 59 -1.97 -7.13 -6.04
C LEU A 59 -3.24 -6.29 -6.17
N LEU A 60 -3.71 -5.71 -5.07
CA LEU A 60 -4.90 -4.88 -5.06
C LEU A 60 -4.53 -3.40 -5.13
N HIS A 61 -5.03 -2.74 -6.15
CA HIS A 61 -5.13 -1.29 -6.25
C HIS A 61 -6.61 -0.93 -6.43
N TYR A 62 -7.37 -1.04 -5.33
CA TYR A 62 -8.83 -0.95 -5.33
C TYR A 62 -9.31 -0.40 -3.98
N ASP A 63 -9.78 0.81 -3.93
CA ASP A 63 -10.40 1.40 -2.74
C ASP A 63 -11.93 1.37 -2.77
N GLY A 64 -12.51 0.93 -3.88
CA GLY A 64 -13.95 0.83 -4.07
C GLY A 64 -14.66 2.16 -4.26
N LYS A 65 -13.94 3.28 -4.23
CA LYS A 65 -14.53 4.61 -4.31
C LYS A 65 -14.65 5.06 -5.75
N SER A 66 -15.75 5.73 -6.03
CA SER A 66 -15.93 6.53 -7.24
C SER A 66 -16.44 7.89 -6.79
N TRP A 67 -15.67 8.92 -7.07
CA TRP A 67 -16.08 10.29 -6.84
C TRP A 67 -17.37 10.60 -7.64
N PRO A 68 -18.39 11.29 -7.12
CA PRO A 68 -18.45 11.96 -5.81
C PRO A 68 -19.16 11.14 -4.71
N THR A 69 -19.31 9.85 -4.87
CA THR A 69 -19.98 9.03 -3.86
C THR A 69 -19.01 8.65 -2.75
N ASP A 70 -19.30 9.05 -1.51
CA ASP A 70 -18.46 8.76 -0.35
C ASP A 70 -18.48 7.28 0.05
N LYS A 71 -19.39 6.50 -0.53
CA LYS A 71 -19.55 5.10 -0.20
C LYS A 71 -18.68 4.21 -1.10
N ALA A 72 -17.78 3.44 -0.49
CA ALA A 72 -17.00 2.44 -1.20
C ALA A 72 -17.89 1.29 -1.70
N VAL A 73 -17.62 0.83 -2.92
CA VAL A 73 -18.25 -0.37 -3.48
C VAL A 73 -17.31 -1.55 -3.23
N ARG A 74 -17.75 -2.48 -2.39
CA ARG A 74 -17.00 -3.70 -2.09
C ARG A 74 -16.83 -4.58 -3.33
N LEU A 75 -15.81 -5.43 -3.32
CA LEU A 75 -15.58 -6.44 -4.37
C LEU A 75 -16.69 -7.49 -4.42
N GLY A 76 -17.41 -7.67 -3.31
CA GLY A 76 -18.50 -8.62 -3.15
C GLY A 76 -18.04 -9.93 -2.51
N GLU A 77 -19.01 -10.57 -1.87
CA GLU A 77 -18.78 -11.74 -1.02
C GLU A 77 -18.02 -12.88 -1.73
N THR A 78 -18.34 -13.14 -2.98
CA THR A 78 -17.64 -14.19 -3.77
C THR A 78 -16.15 -13.91 -3.88
N THR A 79 -15.78 -12.70 -4.27
CA THR A 79 -14.36 -12.32 -4.43
C THR A 79 -13.65 -12.26 -3.10
N GLU A 80 -14.27 -11.66 -2.09
CA GLU A 80 -13.69 -11.51 -0.75
C GLU A 80 -13.42 -12.89 -0.12
N ASN A 81 -14.38 -13.81 -0.18
CA ASN A 81 -14.21 -15.18 0.31
C ASN A 81 -13.12 -15.94 -0.48
N SER A 82 -13.05 -15.73 -1.80
CA SER A 82 -11.98 -16.33 -2.60
C SER A 82 -10.59 -15.79 -2.21
N PHE A 83 -10.50 -14.52 -1.84
CA PHE A 83 -9.23 -13.94 -1.36
C PHE A 83 -8.83 -14.46 0.00
N TYR A 84 -9.79 -14.64 0.92
CA TYR A 84 -9.52 -15.28 2.23
C TYR A 84 -9.02 -16.70 2.05
N GLN A 85 -9.67 -17.48 1.18
CA GLN A 85 -9.22 -18.83 0.88
C GLN A 85 -7.83 -18.85 0.23
N PHE A 86 -7.60 -18.02 -0.78
CA PHE A 86 -6.34 -17.88 -1.49
C PHE A 86 -5.17 -17.61 -0.53
N ALA A 87 -5.35 -16.65 0.39
CA ALA A 87 -4.35 -16.37 1.41
C ALA A 87 -4.22 -17.52 2.42
N ALA A 88 -5.34 -18.07 2.92
CA ALA A 88 -5.30 -19.15 3.90
C ALA A 88 -4.57 -20.40 3.40
N GLU A 89 -4.60 -20.67 2.09
CA GLU A 89 -3.90 -21.77 1.43
C GLU A 89 -2.40 -21.53 1.24
N GLY A 90 -1.90 -20.33 1.47
CA GLY A 90 -0.46 -20.02 1.49
C GLY A 90 0.02 -19.08 0.39
N LYS A 91 -0.89 -18.55 -0.42
CA LYS A 91 -0.58 -17.58 -1.48
C LYS A 91 -0.50 -16.14 -0.96
N GLY A 92 -0.01 -15.22 -1.78
CA GLY A 92 0.26 -13.85 -1.38
C GLY A 92 -0.85 -12.86 -1.70
N ILE A 93 -1.04 -11.85 -0.84
CA ILE A 93 -1.86 -10.67 -1.16
C ILE A 93 -1.06 -9.41 -0.88
N VAL A 94 -1.17 -8.43 -1.77
CA VAL A 94 -0.56 -7.11 -1.63
C VAL A 94 -1.66 -6.05 -1.70
N PHE A 95 -1.71 -5.19 -0.70
CA PHE A 95 -2.58 -4.02 -0.68
C PHE A 95 -1.76 -2.79 -1.01
N TYR A 96 -2.20 -2.05 -2.03
CA TYR A 96 -1.47 -0.92 -2.55
C TYR A 96 -2.20 0.40 -2.29
N HIS A 97 -1.50 1.35 -1.69
CA HIS A 97 -1.86 2.74 -1.48
C HIS A 97 -3.27 2.91 -0.87
N SER A 98 -4.19 3.56 -1.55
CA SER A 98 -5.55 3.86 -1.07
C SER A 98 -6.40 2.62 -0.73
N THR A 99 -5.98 1.42 -1.15
CA THR A 99 -6.63 0.17 -0.74
C THR A 99 -6.58 -0.05 0.78
N ALA A 100 -5.67 0.62 1.50
CA ALA A 100 -5.62 0.57 2.96
C ALA A 100 -6.77 1.30 3.67
N TRP A 101 -7.58 2.10 2.96
CA TRP A 101 -8.78 2.70 3.50
C TRP A 101 -9.93 1.70 3.53
N VAL A 102 -10.57 1.58 4.70
CA VAL A 102 -11.64 0.61 4.96
C VAL A 102 -12.84 1.34 5.57
N ASP A 103 -13.97 1.27 4.90
CA ASP A 103 -15.24 1.79 5.43
C ASP A 103 -15.82 0.85 6.48
N GLU A 104 -16.82 1.32 7.24
CA GLU A 104 -17.42 0.57 8.35
C GLU A 104 -18.10 -0.73 7.91
N ASP A 105 -18.67 -0.76 6.72
CA ASP A 105 -19.39 -1.90 6.15
C ASP A 105 -18.48 -2.99 5.55
N TRP A 106 -17.17 -2.78 5.54
CA TRP A 106 -16.23 -3.84 5.17
C TRP A 106 -16.15 -4.90 6.26
N PRO A 107 -16.08 -6.20 5.89
CA PRO A 107 -16.02 -7.28 6.88
C PRO A 107 -14.82 -7.15 7.80
N ASP A 108 -14.97 -7.58 9.04
CA ASP A 108 -13.88 -7.65 10.00
C ASP A 108 -12.74 -8.57 9.51
N GLU A 109 -13.09 -9.64 8.81
CA GLU A 109 -12.15 -10.55 8.19
C GLU A 109 -11.26 -9.87 7.12
N TRP A 110 -11.77 -8.82 6.44
CA TRP A 110 -10.97 -8.01 5.53
C TRP A 110 -9.90 -7.21 6.26
N ARG A 111 -10.26 -6.63 7.41
CA ARG A 111 -9.32 -5.91 8.28
C ARG A 111 -8.25 -6.85 8.83
N LYS A 112 -8.65 -8.05 9.23
CA LYS A 112 -7.75 -9.11 9.70
C LYS A 112 -6.79 -9.58 8.59
N LEU A 113 -7.28 -9.77 7.36
CA LEU A 113 -6.46 -10.12 6.20
C LEU A 113 -5.39 -9.04 5.96
N MET A 114 -5.77 -7.78 5.92
CA MET A 114 -4.86 -6.65 5.71
C MET A 114 -3.90 -6.45 6.89
N GLY A 115 -4.36 -6.70 8.10
CA GLY A 115 -3.62 -6.56 9.35
C GLY A 115 -3.60 -5.14 9.90
N GLY A 116 -3.30 -4.16 9.07
CA GLY A 116 -3.34 -2.74 9.38
C GLY A 116 -4.22 -2.00 8.36
N TYR A 117 -4.95 -0.97 8.81
CA TYR A 117 -5.91 -0.24 7.97
C TYR A 117 -6.16 1.17 8.51
N VAL A 118 -6.70 2.03 7.66
CA VAL A 118 -7.19 3.37 8.01
C VAL A 118 -8.70 3.37 7.87
N THR A 119 -9.42 3.98 8.82
CA THR A 119 -10.89 4.05 8.79
C THR A 119 -11.38 5.41 8.34
N MET A 120 -12.63 5.47 7.85
CA MET A 120 -13.29 6.75 7.56
C MET A 120 -13.74 7.50 8.83
N MET A 121 -13.71 6.85 10.01
CA MET A 121 -14.17 7.45 11.26
C MET A 121 -13.19 8.48 11.84
N ASP A 122 -11.90 8.15 11.83
CA ASP A 122 -10.85 8.98 12.44
C ASP A 122 -9.62 9.13 11.55
N GLY A 123 -9.61 8.42 10.43
CA GLY A 123 -8.55 8.50 9.45
C GLY A 123 -8.52 9.85 8.72
N ARG A 124 -7.33 10.27 8.40
CA ARG A 124 -7.07 11.46 7.59
C ARG A 124 -5.97 11.21 6.58
N ARG A 125 -5.98 12.02 5.55
CA ARG A 125 -4.89 12.19 4.63
C ARG A 125 -4.18 13.50 4.98
N ALA A 126 -2.92 13.44 5.36
CA ALA A 126 -2.10 14.65 5.46
C ALA A 126 -2.02 15.34 4.09
N PRO A 127 -1.80 16.65 4.04
CA PRO A 127 -1.50 17.32 2.78
C PRO A 127 -0.33 16.64 2.09
N ALA A 128 -0.46 16.45 0.76
CA ALA A 128 0.61 15.82 -0.02
C ALA A 128 1.90 16.66 0.09
N ASP A 129 2.97 16.03 0.53
CA ASP A 129 4.27 16.67 0.76
C ASP A 129 5.41 15.65 0.59
N ASP A 130 6.63 16.14 0.69
CA ASP A 130 7.82 15.30 0.72
C ASP A 130 7.98 14.66 2.11
N LEU A 131 7.79 13.34 2.18
CA LEU A 131 7.82 12.59 3.43
C LEU A 131 9.17 11.90 3.64
N ILE A 132 9.73 12.03 4.84
CA ILE A 132 10.91 11.25 5.25
C ILE A 132 10.43 9.90 5.78
N ILE A 133 10.67 8.87 4.98
CA ILE A 133 10.36 7.48 5.33
C ILE A 133 11.53 6.88 6.11
N LYS A 134 11.22 6.28 7.25
CA LYS A 134 12.19 5.59 8.12
C LYS A 134 12.06 4.07 7.97
N THR A 135 13.17 3.37 7.80
CA THR A 135 13.20 1.90 7.82
C THR A 135 13.15 1.42 9.27
N SER A 136 12.03 0.81 9.66
CA SER A 136 11.78 0.33 11.02
C SER A 136 12.51 -0.98 11.33
N ASP A 137 12.62 -1.88 10.33
CA ASP A 137 13.41 -3.11 10.44
C ASP A 137 14.33 -3.28 9.23
N PRO A 138 15.60 -2.85 9.33
CA PRO A 138 16.58 -2.98 8.26
C PRO A 138 17.06 -4.42 8.00
N GLU A 139 16.82 -5.33 8.94
CA GLU A 139 17.26 -6.73 8.82
C GLU A 139 16.22 -7.61 8.10
N HIS A 140 14.97 -7.15 8.02
CA HIS A 140 13.95 -7.87 7.28
C HIS A 140 14.33 -7.99 5.80
N ALA A 141 14.13 -9.15 5.19
CA ALA A 141 14.56 -9.45 3.82
C ALA A 141 14.08 -8.43 2.78
N ILE A 142 12.88 -7.87 2.94
CA ILE A 142 12.34 -6.81 2.09
C ILE A 142 13.18 -5.52 2.20
N CYS A 143 13.64 -5.17 3.42
CA CYS A 143 14.31 -3.91 3.73
C CYS A 143 15.83 -3.95 3.56
N LYS A 144 16.40 -5.14 3.45
CA LYS A 144 17.86 -5.30 3.39
C LYS A 144 18.48 -4.43 2.30
N ASP A 145 19.56 -3.70 2.64
CA ASP A 145 20.26 -2.77 1.76
C ASP A 145 19.46 -1.53 1.31
N VAL A 146 18.25 -1.33 1.86
CA VAL A 146 17.52 -0.07 1.72
C VAL A 146 18.11 0.96 2.69
N LYS A 147 18.07 2.23 2.31
CA LYS A 147 18.51 3.32 3.21
C LYS A 147 17.68 3.33 4.50
N LYS A 148 18.33 3.67 5.62
CA LYS A 148 17.62 3.86 6.90
C LYS A 148 16.56 4.95 6.82
N GLU A 149 16.82 5.99 6.01
CA GLU A 149 15.88 7.06 5.71
C GLU A 149 15.93 7.37 4.22
N TRP A 150 14.77 7.64 3.63
CA TRP A 150 14.65 8.04 2.23
C TRP A 150 13.42 8.94 2.06
N MET A 151 13.39 9.72 0.98
CA MET A 151 12.32 10.68 0.71
C MET A 151 11.33 10.10 -0.30
N ALA A 152 10.07 10.03 0.09
CA ALA A 152 8.93 9.92 -0.82
C ALA A 152 8.50 11.34 -1.21
N VAL A 153 8.23 11.60 -2.49
CA VAL A 153 8.03 12.95 -3.01
C VAL A 153 6.60 13.15 -3.46
N ILE A 154 5.98 14.21 -2.98
CA ILE A 154 4.57 14.55 -3.21
C ILE A 154 3.70 13.34 -2.90
N GLU A 155 3.78 12.89 -1.64
CA GLU A 155 3.16 11.65 -1.16
C GLU A 155 2.04 11.94 -0.18
N ASP A 156 1.06 11.06 -0.12
CA ASP A 156 0.00 11.10 0.88
C ASP A 156 0.40 10.32 2.14
N LEU A 157 0.17 10.88 3.31
CA LEU A 157 0.24 10.16 4.57
C LEU A 157 -1.17 9.82 5.05
N PHE A 158 -1.48 8.54 5.12
CA PHE A 158 -2.74 8.03 5.68
C PHE A 158 -2.54 7.68 7.15
N THR A 159 -3.32 8.30 8.05
CA THR A 159 -3.11 8.22 9.50
C THR A 159 -4.40 8.51 10.27
N PRO A 160 -4.63 7.94 11.47
CA PRO A 160 -3.85 6.87 12.09
C PRO A 160 -4.07 5.52 11.40
N VAL A 161 -3.08 4.63 11.51
CA VAL A 161 -3.22 3.23 11.11
C VAL A 161 -3.64 2.42 12.32
N HIS A 162 -4.73 1.67 12.19
CA HIS A 162 -5.20 0.72 13.19
C HIS A 162 -4.73 -0.68 12.85
N PHE A 163 -4.36 -1.46 13.85
CA PHE A 163 -4.02 -2.87 13.68
C PHE A 163 -5.14 -3.76 14.19
N HIS A 164 -5.51 -4.76 13.39
CA HIS A 164 -6.48 -5.75 13.83
C HIS A 164 -5.87 -6.61 14.97
N PRO A 165 -6.60 -6.84 16.09
CA PRO A 165 -6.02 -7.44 17.28
C PRO A 165 -5.54 -8.89 17.12
N GLU A 166 -6.08 -9.62 16.15
CA GLU A 166 -5.67 -11.00 15.85
C GLU A 166 -4.60 -11.10 14.77
N SER A 167 -4.15 -9.98 14.19
CA SER A 167 -3.17 -9.96 13.12
C SER A 167 -1.74 -9.96 13.65
N LYS A 168 -0.82 -10.53 12.85
CA LYS A 168 0.62 -10.58 13.17
C LYS A 168 1.38 -9.55 12.35
N VAL A 169 1.06 -8.30 12.57
CA VAL A 169 1.64 -7.20 11.81
C VAL A 169 3.09 -6.97 12.19
N HIS A 170 3.94 -6.88 11.16
CA HIS A 170 5.35 -6.50 11.30
C HIS A 170 5.62 -5.24 10.48
N VAL A 171 5.92 -4.14 11.15
CA VAL A 171 6.14 -2.82 10.52
C VAL A 171 7.53 -2.77 9.88
N LEU A 172 7.58 -2.42 8.61
CA LEU A 172 8.81 -2.30 7.82
C LEU A 172 9.28 -0.86 7.66
N GLN A 173 8.35 0.05 7.45
CA GLN A 173 8.61 1.47 7.20
C GLN A 173 7.60 2.32 7.97
N SER A 174 8.05 3.48 8.44
CA SER A 174 7.19 4.46 9.12
C SER A 174 7.53 5.90 8.72
N VAL A 175 6.59 6.80 8.98
CA VAL A 175 6.74 8.26 8.86
C VAL A 175 6.33 8.88 10.18
N TYR A 176 7.09 9.87 10.65
CA TYR A 176 6.64 10.68 11.77
C TYR A 176 5.56 11.65 11.30
N ASP A 177 4.34 11.51 11.84
CA ASP A 177 3.19 12.35 11.51
C ASP A 177 3.31 13.70 12.25
N ASP A 178 4.08 14.63 11.68
CA ASP A 178 4.42 15.88 12.33
C ASP A 178 3.24 16.86 12.27
N ILE A 179 2.91 17.46 13.41
CA ILE A 179 1.89 18.51 13.50
C ILE A 179 2.17 19.67 12.53
N LEU A 180 3.42 19.91 12.19
CA LEU A 180 3.81 20.97 11.26
C LEU A 180 3.24 20.78 9.85
N TYR A 181 2.93 19.53 9.43
CA TYR A 181 2.23 19.28 8.16
C TYR A 181 0.85 19.96 8.09
N TYR A 182 0.26 20.22 9.23
CA TYR A 182 -1.11 20.73 9.34
C TYR A 182 -1.18 22.20 9.77
N GLN A 183 -0.18 22.67 10.53
CA GLN A 183 -0.24 23.96 11.21
C GLN A 183 -0.44 25.13 10.24
N GLU A 184 0.34 25.19 9.17
CA GLU A 184 0.24 26.28 8.19
C GLU A 184 -1.14 26.34 7.52
N LEU A 185 -1.71 25.18 7.19
CA LEU A 185 -3.03 25.10 6.57
C LEU A 185 -4.14 25.43 7.58
N PHE A 186 -3.99 25.01 8.83
CA PHE A 186 -4.91 25.32 9.91
C PHE A 186 -4.95 26.82 10.17
N ASP A 187 -3.80 27.48 10.28
CA ASP A 187 -3.68 28.91 10.52
C ASP A 187 -4.28 29.76 9.38
N LYS A 188 -4.23 29.23 8.16
CA LYS A 188 -4.87 29.82 6.99
C LYS A 188 -6.38 29.50 6.84
N GLY A 189 -6.94 28.68 7.74
CA GLY A 189 -8.32 28.20 7.64
C GLY A 189 -8.57 27.27 6.45
N LEU A 190 -7.52 26.64 5.92
CA LEU A 190 -7.59 25.72 4.78
C LEU A 190 -7.65 24.24 5.20
N PHE A 191 -7.44 23.97 6.47
CA PHE A 191 -7.51 22.62 7.03
C PHE A 191 -8.65 22.52 8.07
N PRO A 192 -9.45 21.45 8.10
CA PRO A 192 -9.41 20.28 7.24
C PRO A 192 -9.81 20.56 5.79
N PRO A 193 -9.29 19.82 4.80
CA PRO A 193 -9.72 19.94 3.41
C PRO A 193 -11.24 19.74 3.30
N LYS A 194 -11.91 20.51 2.45
CA LYS A 194 -13.38 20.56 2.32
C LYS A 194 -14.06 19.20 2.09
N HIS A 195 -13.33 18.22 1.63
CA HIS A 195 -13.85 16.90 1.22
C HIS A 195 -13.46 15.75 2.19
N HIS A 196 -12.73 16.05 3.25
CA HIS A 196 -12.39 15.08 4.28
C HIS A 196 -12.84 15.58 5.65
N PRO A 197 -13.83 14.95 6.27
CA PRO A 197 -14.23 15.27 7.63
C PRO A 197 -13.10 14.82 8.58
N VAL A 198 -12.13 15.68 8.81
CA VAL A 198 -11.12 15.46 9.83
C VAL A 198 -11.68 15.99 11.15
N HIS A 199 -11.85 15.09 12.10
CA HIS A 199 -12.23 15.50 13.43
C HIS A 199 -11.01 16.07 14.16
N ILE A 200 -11.08 17.38 14.51
CA ILE A 200 -10.08 18.04 15.35
C ILE A 200 -10.72 18.24 16.73
N PRO A 201 -10.42 17.38 17.72
CA PRO A 201 -11.00 17.48 19.04
C PRO A 201 -10.69 18.84 19.67
N GLU A 202 -11.71 19.53 20.17
CA GLU A 202 -11.59 20.84 20.83
C GLU A 202 -10.93 21.92 19.94
N GLY A 203 -10.88 21.71 18.62
CA GLY A 203 -10.25 22.65 17.68
C GLY A 203 -8.75 22.78 17.81
N LYS A 204 -8.08 21.79 18.39
CA LYS A 204 -6.62 21.77 18.60
C LYS A 204 -5.98 20.65 17.80
N LEU A 205 -5.01 21.00 16.97
CA LEU A 205 -4.29 20.05 16.11
C LEU A 205 -3.58 18.95 16.91
N GLU A 206 -3.03 19.29 18.06
CA GLU A 206 -2.34 18.36 18.95
C GLU A 206 -3.24 17.22 19.47
N ASN A 207 -4.57 17.38 19.37
CA ASN A 207 -5.54 16.38 19.78
C ASN A 207 -6.00 15.46 18.62
N MET A 208 -5.47 15.66 17.42
CA MET A 208 -5.76 14.73 16.31
C MET A 208 -5.18 13.35 16.59
N ALA A 209 -5.96 12.31 16.27
CA ALA A 209 -5.48 10.93 16.41
C ALA A 209 -4.22 10.69 15.56
N GLY A 210 -3.18 10.11 16.17
CA GLY A 210 -1.94 9.74 15.47
C GLY A 210 -0.95 10.87 15.21
N VAL A 211 -1.29 12.15 15.49
CA VAL A 211 -0.35 13.27 15.31
C VAL A 211 0.82 13.17 16.29
N ASN A 212 2.01 13.63 15.89
CA ASN A 212 3.27 13.54 16.64
C ASN A 212 3.66 12.10 17.04
N GLN A 213 3.36 11.14 16.19
CA GLN A 213 3.72 9.73 16.36
C GLN A 213 4.27 9.16 15.05
N ASP A 214 5.05 8.08 15.17
CA ASP A 214 5.45 7.30 14.00
C ASP A 214 4.24 6.51 13.45
N THR A 215 3.87 6.81 12.22
CA THR A 215 2.79 6.14 11.49
C THR A 215 3.36 5.08 10.57
N PRO A 216 2.95 3.81 10.68
CA PRO A 216 3.32 2.77 9.74
C PRO A 216 2.87 3.09 8.32
N VAL A 217 3.74 2.90 7.34
CA VAL A 217 3.44 3.12 5.92
C VAL A 217 3.72 1.91 5.03
N MET A 218 4.50 0.94 5.53
CA MET A 218 4.65 -0.39 4.94
C MET A 218 4.73 -1.43 6.04
N TRP A 219 4.04 -2.55 5.86
CA TRP A 219 4.06 -3.67 6.81
C TRP A 219 3.80 -5.00 6.13
N THR A 220 4.11 -6.07 6.84
CA THR A 220 3.69 -7.41 6.50
C THR A 220 2.68 -7.93 7.51
N ASN A 221 1.86 -8.89 7.10
CA ASN A 221 0.95 -9.65 7.96
C ASN A 221 0.93 -11.11 7.52
N GLU A 222 0.52 -12.00 8.40
CA GLU A 222 0.25 -13.39 8.12
C GLU A 222 -1.26 -13.65 8.19
N TYR A 223 -1.78 -14.40 7.22
CA TYR A 223 -3.18 -14.83 7.21
C TYR A 223 -3.26 -16.30 6.80
N GLY A 224 -3.65 -17.17 7.74
CA GLY A 224 -3.56 -18.61 7.53
C GLY A 224 -2.12 -19.04 7.28
N LYS A 225 -1.85 -19.61 6.10
CA LYS A 225 -0.49 -19.93 5.63
C LYS A 225 0.07 -18.88 4.69
N GLY A 226 -0.74 -17.90 4.30
CA GLY A 226 -0.41 -16.86 3.34
C GLY A 226 0.30 -15.67 3.95
N ARG A 227 0.80 -14.83 3.07
CA ARG A 227 1.59 -13.66 3.40
C ARG A 227 0.96 -12.43 2.78
N VAL A 228 0.89 -11.39 3.55
CA VAL A 228 0.33 -10.11 3.12
C VAL A 228 1.40 -9.03 3.21
N PHE A 229 1.54 -8.24 2.16
CA PHE A 229 2.34 -7.03 2.15
C PHE A 229 1.44 -5.83 1.89
N VAL A 230 1.60 -4.77 2.66
CA VAL A 230 0.83 -3.54 2.52
C VAL A 230 1.77 -2.36 2.36
N THR A 231 1.46 -1.48 1.43
CA THR A 231 2.09 -0.17 1.30
C THR A 231 1.03 0.91 1.14
N THR A 232 1.03 1.91 2.01
CA THR A 232 0.21 3.12 1.85
C THR A 232 0.94 4.17 1.02
N ILE A 233 2.25 4.01 0.80
CA ILE A 233 3.10 4.87 -0.02
C ILE A 233 3.04 4.40 -1.47
N GLY A 234 3.06 5.36 -2.40
CA GLY A 234 3.03 5.08 -3.84
C GLY A 234 1.99 5.91 -4.59
N HIS A 235 1.64 7.09 -4.08
CA HIS A 235 0.65 7.98 -4.66
C HIS A 235 0.95 8.35 -6.13
N GLY A 236 2.20 8.67 -6.45
CA GLY A 236 2.52 9.20 -7.75
C GLY A 236 3.97 9.09 -8.22
N PRO A 237 4.26 9.71 -9.39
CA PRO A 237 5.56 9.58 -10.05
C PRO A 237 6.76 9.96 -9.19
N GLY A 238 6.61 10.96 -8.32
CA GLY A 238 7.68 11.40 -7.43
C GLY A 238 8.22 10.29 -6.55
N THR A 239 7.36 9.38 -6.09
CA THR A 239 7.72 8.22 -5.28
C THR A 239 8.07 7.01 -6.13
N TRP A 240 7.37 6.76 -7.25
CA TRP A 240 7.62 5.59 -8.10
C TRP A 240 9.03 5.55 -8.71
N GLU A 241 9.73 6.67 -8.76
CA GLU A 241 11.09 6.80 -9.26
C GLU A 241 12.16 6.68 -8.18
N ARG A 242 11.76 6.50 -6.91
CA ARG A 242 12.71 6.33 -5.82
C ARG A 242 13.20 4.89 -5.73
N PHE A 243 14.51 4.67 -5.77
CA PHE A 243 15.11 3.34 -5.68
C PHE A 243 14.67 2.59 -4.41
N SER A 244 14.53 3.30 -3.28
CA SER A 244 14.05 2.68 -2.04
C SER A 244 12.63 2.17 -2.21
N PHE A 245 11.71 2.97 -2.78
CA PHE A 245 10.35 2.54 -3.05
C PHE A 245 10.31 1.33 -4.00
N ILE A 246 11.00 1.43 -5.15
CA ILE A 246 11.04 0.34 -6.13
C ILE A 246 11.52 -0.95 -5.48
N THR A 247 12.64 -0.88 -4.74
CA THR A 247 13.22 -2.04 -4.06
C THR A 247 12.23 -2.67 -3.08
N LEU A 248 11.64 -1.85 -2.20
CA LEU A 248 10.68 -2.30 -1.20
C LEU A 248 9.43 -2.91 -1.84
N PHE A 249 8.90 -2.25 -2.87
CA PHE A 249 7.69 -2.69 -3.56
C PHE A 249 7.89 -4.04 -4.26
N VAL A 250 8.91 -4.16 -5.14
CA VAL A 250 9.11 -5.41 -5.90
C VAL A 250 9.46 -6.57 -4.98
N ARG A 251 10.25 -6.33 -3.91
CA ARG A 251 10.56 -7.34 -2.89
C ARG A 251 9.36 -7.69 -2.02
N GLY A 252 8.51 -6.71 -1.71
CA GLY A 252 7.26 -6.94 -0.97
C GLY A 252 6.33 -7.89 -1.74
N VAL A 253 6.18 -7.67 -3.05
CA VAL A 253 5.40 -8.56 -3.92
C VAL A 253 6.05 -9.95 -4.02
N GLU A 254 7.37 -10.04 -4.19
CA GLU A 254 8.08 -11.33 -4.22
C GLU A 254 7.94 -12.09 -2.91
N TRP A 255 8.13 -11.41 -1.78
CA TRP A 255 7.98 -12.00 -0.46
C TRP A 255 6.56 -12.49 -0.20
N ALA A 256 5.56 -11.71 -0.54
CA ALA A 256 4.16 -12.12 -0.42
C ALA A 256 3.88 -13.40 -1.23
N ALA A 257 4.36 -13.47 -2.46
CA ALA A 257 4.17 -14.62 -3.33
C ALA A 257 4.90 -15.88 -2.84
N THR A 258 6.14 -15.74 -2.36
CA THR A 258 7.06 -16.89 -2.19
C THR A 258 7.53 -17.13 -0.77
N GLY A 259 7.42 -16.16 0.13
CA GLY A 259 8.02 -16.18 1.46
C GLY A 259 9.53 -15.88 1.47
N ALA A 260 10.10 -15.55 0.31
CA ALA A 260 11.53 -15.26 0.16
C ALA A 260 11.75 -13.99 -0.65
N VAL A 261 12.93 -13.40 -0.54
CA VAL A 261 13.38 -12.27 -1.37
C VAL A 261 14.66 -12.69 -2.07
N THR A 262 14.61 -12.78 -3.40
CA THR A 262 15.76 -13.10 -4.26
C THR A 262 16.25 -11.89 -5.08
N LEU A 263 15.39 -10.87 -5.20
CA LEU A 263 15.70 -9.63 -5.91
C LEU A 263 16.71 -8.79 -5.11
N ASN A 264 17.82 -8.48 -5.74
CA ASN A 264 18.81 -7.58 -5.16
C ASN A 264 18.31 -6.13 -5.17
N ALA A 265 18.78 -5.31 -4.22
CA ALA A 265 18.62 -3.87 -4.35
C ALA A 265 19.39 -3.39 -5.59
N PRO A 266 18.87 -2.37 -6.32
CA PRO A 266 19.59 -1.80 -7.45
C PRO A 266 20.96 -1.29 -7.02
N ASP A 267 21.98 -1.60 -7.83
CA ASP A 267 23.33 -1.06 -7.60
C ASP A 267 23.31 0.48 -7.74
N ARG A 268 23.73 1.15 -6.68
CA ARG A 268 23.77 2.61 -6.60
C ARG A 268 25.15 3.17 -6.91
N SER A 269 26.13 2.31 -7.21
CA SER A 269 27.47 2.72 -7.57
C SER A 269 27.56 3.11 -9.06
N GLY A 270 27.55 4.42 -9.33
CA GLY A 270 27.87 4.96 -10.66
C GLY A 270 26.83 4.70 -11.76
N ASP A 271 27.32 4.58 -13.00
CA ASP A 271 26.52 4.51 -14.24
C ASP A 271 25.72 3.20 -14.42
N ASN A 272 25.84 2.26 -13.50
CA ASN A 272 25.18 0.96 -13.59
C ASN A 272 23.72 0.97 -13.10
N ARG A 273 23.22 2.09 -12.59
CA ARG A 273 21.85 2.19 -12.07
C ARG A 273 20.79 1.80 -13.08
N LEU A 274 20.98 2.25 -14.34
CA LEU A 274 20.04 2.01 -15.42
C LEU A 274 20.12 0.60 -16.01
N LYS A 275 21.22 -0.12 -15.76
CA LYS A 275 21.39 -1.49 -16.28
C LYS A 275 20.61 -2.54 -15.52
N GLN A 276 20.34 -2.30 -14.22
CA GLN A 276 19.55 -3.20 -13.40
C GLN A 276 18.03 -3.03 -13.59
N TRP A 277 17.64 -1.84 -14.06
CA TRP A 277 16.24 -1.47 -14.28
C TRP A 277 16.11 -0.86 -15.68
N PRO A 278 15.98 -1.69 -16.71
CA PRO A 278 16.11 -1.24 -18.12
C PRO A 278 15.07 -0.22 -18.59
N TYR A 279 14.09 0.09 -17.74
CA TYR A 279 13.03 1.06 -18.05
C TYR A 279 13.18 2.41 -17.32
N TYR A 280 14.34 2.65 -16.71
CA TYR A 280 14.70 3.92 -16.09
C TYR A 280 15.80 4.63 -16.86
#